data_27730651af90baa7738282d094c2dd06
#
_entry.id   27730651af90baa7738282d094c2dd06
#
_cell.length_a   1.000
_cell.length_b   1.000
_cell.length_c   1.000
_cell.angle_alpha   90.00
_cell.angle_beta   90.00
_cell.angle_gamma   90.00
#
_symmetry.space_group_name_H-M   'P 1'
#
loop_
_entity.id
_entity.type
_entity.pdbx_description
1 polymer ?
#
loop_
_entity_poly.entity_id
_entity_poly.type
_entity_poly.pdbx_seq_one_letter_code
_entity_poly.pdbx_strand_id
1 'polypeptide(L)'
;QPDAALSAMNLNLFGWLRTHAPHLNAHQQQRLEQLLPCAALNKSPLRQQRWVVLDLETTGLNLNRDQVLSIGAVVIEDGAIDLSQQFERTLLRSDHKVSPSVLIHGLGPSAIAAGCDPADALLDLMEFVGSSPIMAFHAAFDRHMLGRALKDSLGYRLQHSFFDVAEMAPMLCPQAHIRKGGLDAWTAFFGLQAGERHHASADALVTAELALILFSYARRQQIDSPASLDQQLSHWRKRQETHSF
;
A
#
# COMPACT_ATOMS: atom_id res chain seq x y z
N GLN A 1 -49.93 16.41 48.22
CA GLN A 1 -49.64 16.23 46.77
C GLN A 1 -49.12 17.52 46.20
N PRO A 2 -47.98 17.45 45.57
CA PRO A 2 -47.94 17.69 44.12
C PRO A 2 -46.93 16.80 43.42
N ASP A 3 -47.35 16.24 42.33
CA ASP A 3 -46.55 15.61 41.31
C ASP A 3 -45.75 16.66 40.52
N ALA A 4 -44.48 16.51 40.49
CA ALA A 4 -43.59 17.30 39.63
C ALA A 4 -43.00 16.38 38.54
N ALA A 5 -43.41 16.68 37.32
CA ALA A 5 -42.91 16.08 36.09
C ALA A 5 -41.40 16.25 35.94
N LEU A 6 -40.65 15.17 35.98
CA LEU A 6 -39.28 15.11 35.51
C LEU A 6 -39.29 14.84 34.01
N SER A 7 -39.27 15.93 33.23
CA SER A 7 -39.04 15.90 31.79
C SER A 7 -37.65 15.33 31.47
N ALA A 8 -37.65 14.23 30.75
CA ALA A 8 -36.44 13.58 30.28
C ALA A 8 -35.71 14.49 29.29
N MET A 9 -34.61 15.08 29.72
CA MET A 9 -33.60 15.70 28.86
C MET A 9 -32.76 14.57 28.23
N ASN A 10 -33.21 14.09 27.08
CA ASN A 10 -32.41 13.24 26.21
C ASN A 10 -31.24 14.08 25.65
N LEU A 11 -30.12 14.04 26.35
CA LEU A 11 -28.86 14.57 25.85
C LEU A 11 -28.39 13.66 24.72
N ASN A 12 -28.61 14.10 23.51
CA ASN A 12 -28.08 13.49 22.27
C ASN A 12 -26.56 13.77 22.20
N LEU A 13 -25.79 13.19 23.14
CA LEU A 13 -24.32 13.37 23.27
C LEU A 13 -23.50 12.57 22.26
N PHE A 14 -24.13 11.84 21.34
CA PHE A 14 -23.44 11.00 20.35
C PHE A 14 -23.56 11.51 18.90
N GLY A 15 -24.10 12.71 18.69
CA GLY A 15 -24.30 13.26 17.34
C GLY A 15 -23.02 13.64 16.60
N TRP A 16 -21.89 13.78 17.27
CA TRP A 16 -20.62 14.20 16.68
C TRP A 16 -19.68 13.04 16.30
N LEU A 17 -20.03 11.80 16.64
CA LEU A 17 -19.32 10.58 16.26
C LEU A 17 -19.84 9.94 14.96
N ARG A 18 -20.69 10.61 14.20
CA ARG A 18 -21.00 10.18 12.84
C ARG A 18 -19.78 10.45 11.96
N THR A 19 -18.86 9.49 11.89
CA THR A 19 -18.01 9.32 10.72
C THR A 19 -18.96 9.29 9.52
N HIS A 20 -18.87 10.27 8.63
CA HIS A 20 -19.67 10.29 7.41
C HIS A 20 -19.41 8.99 6.68
N ALA A 21 -20.40 8.11 6.59
CA ALA A 21 -20.32 6.96 5.72
C ALA A 21 -20.11 7.51 4.29
N PRO A 22 -19.16 6.97 3.53
CA PRO A 22 -18.92 7.44 2.17
C PRO A 22 -20.21 7.29 1.35
N HIS A 23 -20.54 8.31 0.57
CA HIS A 23 -21.68 8.29 -0.34
C HIS A 23 -21.30 7.56 -1.63
N LEU A 24 -21.51 6.23 -1.66
CA LEU A 24 -21.30 5.43 -2.85
C LEU A 24 -22.58 5.40 -3.70
N ASN A 25 -22.44 5.48 -5.02
CA ASN A 25 -23.55 5.21 -5.92
C ASN A 25 -23.81 3.68 -6.02
N ALA A 26 -24.94 3.29 -6.62
CA ALA A 26 -25.34 1.88 -6.70
C ALA A 26 -24.29 0.98 -7.39
N HIS A 27 -23.61 1.49 -8.42
CA HIS A 27 -22.57 0.77 -9.15
C HIS A 27 -21.32 0.57 -8.29
N GLN A 28 -20.86 1.61 -7.61
CA GLN A 28 -19.72 1.53 -6.67
C GLN A 28 -20.02 0.57 -5.51
N GLN A 29 -21.24 0.62 -4.97
CA GLN A 29 -21.67 -0.29 -3.91
C GLN A 29 -21.64 -1.75 -4.39
N GLN A 30 -22.15 -2.03 -5.57
CA GLN A 30 -22.12 -3.37 -6.17
C GLN A 30 -20.68 -3.88 -6.38
N ARG A 31 -19.78 -3.04 -6.89
CA ARG A 31 -18.35 -3.38 -7.06
C ARG A 31 -17.70 -3.69 -5.72
N LEU A 32 -17.96 -2.85 -4.70
CA LEU A 32 -17.43 -3.04 -3.35
C LEU A 32 -17.82 -4.40 -2.75
N GLU A 33 -19.08 -4.81 -2.93
CA GLU A 33 -19.59 -6.10 -2.45
C GLU A 33 -18.99 -7.31 -3.20
N GLN A 34 -18.49 -7.10 -4.42
CA GLN A 34 -17.86 -8.14 -5.24
C GLN A 34 -16.35 -8.25 -5.06
N LEU A 35 -15.73 -7.38 -4.27
CA LEU A 35 -14.30 -7.45 -4.02
C LEU A 35 -13.91 -8.79 -3.39
N LEU A 36 -12.86 -9.39 -3.91
CA LEU A 36 -12.34 -10.64 -3.37
C LEU A 36 -11.69 -10.40 -2.01
N PRO A 37 -11.93 -11.29 -1.03
CA PRO A 37 -11.19 -11.23 0.23
C PRO A 37 -9.72 -11.56 0.01
N CYS A 38 -8.85 -11.05 0.89
CA CYS A 38 -7.44 -11.42 0.85
C CYS A 38 -7.28 -12.93 1.08
N ALA A 39 -6.39 -13.56 0.30
CA ALA A 39 -6.03 -14.95 0.51
C ALA A 39 -5.14 -15.10 1.75
N ALA A 40 -5.29 -16.22 2.45
CA ALA A 40 -4.33 -16.60 3.49
C ALA A 40 -2.97 -16.91 2.85
N LEU A 41 -1.88 -16.56 3.55
CA LEU A 41 -0.54 -16.88 3.10
C LEU A 41 -0.35 -18.40 3.01
N ASN A 42 0.02 -18.87 1.86
CA ASN A 42 0.16 -20.29 1.54
C ASN A 42 1.62 -20.77 1.61
N LYS A 43 1.82 -22.07 1.40
CA LYS A 43 3.13 -22.73 1.38
C LYS A 43 3.60 -23.05 -0.06
N SER A 44 2.90 -22.55 -1.08
CA SER A 44 3.34 -22.69 -2.46
C SER A 44 4.63 -21.90 -2.71
N PRO A 45 5.44 -22.29 -3.69
CA PRO A 45 6.66 -21.56 -4.01
C PRO A 45 6.42 -20.06 -4.27
N LEU A 46 7.31 -19.19 -3.78
CA LEU A 46 7.22 -17.72 -3.95
C LEU A 46 6.95 -17.33 -5.40
N ARG A 47 7.59 -18.03 -6.37
CA ARG A 47 7.43 -17.77 -7.80
C ARG A 47 6.06 -18.12 -8.36
N GLN A 48 5.29 -19.00 -7.69
CA GLN A 48 3.94 -19.39 -8.11
C GLN A 48 2.86 -18.52 -7.48
N GLN A 49 3.25 -17.67 -6.52
CA GLN A 49 2.36 -16.71 -5.92
C GLN A 49 2.25 -15.49 -6.83
N ARG A 50 1.01 -15.07 -7.11
CA ARG A 50 0.77 -13.75 -7.70
C ARG A 50 0.98 -12.68 -6.62
N TRP A 51 1.86 -11.74 -6.89
CA TRP A 51 2.17 -10.60 -6.02
C TRP A 51 1.80 -9.31 -6.71
N VAL A 52 1.22 -8.38 -5.97
CA VAL A 52 1.05 -7.01 -6.45
C VAL A 52 2.09 -6.14 -5.76
N VAL A 53 2.95 -5.50 -6.53
CA VAL A 53 3.93 -4.55 -6.03
C VAL A 53 3.38 -3.16 -6.32
N LEU A 54 3.21 -2.35 -5.28
CA LEU A 54 2.66 -1.00 -5.40
C LEU A 54 3.57 0.06 -4.80
N ASP A 55 3.35 1.28 -5.26
CA ASP A 55 3.92 2.49 -4.71
C ASP A 55 2.87 3.61 -4.76
N LEU A 56 2.94 4.55 -3.82
CA LEU A 56 2.00 5.65 -3.68
C LEU A 56 2.71 7.00 -3.73
N GLU A 57 2.19 7.92 -4.57
CA GLU A 57 2.52 9.32 -4.42
C GLU A 57 1.50 10.01 -3.52
N THR A 58 1.98 10.86 -2.63
CA THR A 58 1.16 11.49 -1.60
C THR A 58 1.44 12.98 -1.47
N THR A 59 0.54 13.71 -0.82
CA THR A 59 0.74 15.16 -0.57
C THR A 59 1.87 15.44 0.40
N GLY A 60 2.36 14.42 1.11
CA GLY A 60 3.44 14.48 2.08
C GLY A 60 3.50 13.22 2.94
N LEU A 61 4.33 13.24 3.98
CA LEU A 61 4.63 12.05 4.80
C LEU A 61 3.84 11.96 6.10
N ASN A 62 2.90 12.88 6.34
CA ASN A 62 2.09 12.86 7.55
C ASN A 62 0.94 11.87 7.43
N LEU A 63 1.03 10.74 8.11
CA LEU A 63 0.06 9.64 8.06
C LEU A 63 -1.39 10.05 8.37
N ASN A 64 -1.60 11.12 9.13
CA ASN A 64 -2.93 11.55 9.58
C ASN A 64 -3.55 12.65 8.71
N ARG A 65 -2.75 13.40 7.96
CA ARG A 65 -3.21 14.58 7.19
C ARG A 65 -3.02 14.44 5.71
N ASP A 66 -1.91 13.83 5.29
CA ASP A 66 -1.58 13.74 3.89
C ASP A 66 -2.46 12.71 3.16
N GLN A 67 -2.63 12.90 1.87
CA GLN A 67 -3.55 12.12 1.05
C GLN A 67 -2.80 11.42 -0.09
N VAL A 68 -3.33 10.30 -0.53
CA VAL A 68 -2.87 9.62 -1.74
C VAL A 68 -3.25 10.44 -2.96
N LEU A 69 -2.28 10.72 -3.82
CA LEU A 69 -2.43 11.44 -5.09
C LEU A 69 -2.37 10.52 -6.29
N SER A 70 -1.46 9.56 -6.28
CA SER A 70 -1.31 8.58 -7.36
C SER A 70 -0.99 7.21 -6.81
N ILE A 71 -1.38 6.18 -7.53
CA ILE A 71 -1.13 4.79 -7.23
C ILE A 71 -0.54 4.15 -8.46
N GLY A 72 0.65 3.57 -8.34
CA GLY A 72 1.26 2.72 -9.34
C GLY A 72 1.35 1.29 -8.83
N ALA A 73 1.09 0.30 -9.68
CA ALA A 73 1.30 -1.09 -9.32
C ALA A 73 1.62 -1.96 -10.53
N VAL A 74 2.36 -3.03 -10.27
CA VAL A 74 2.71 -4.08 -11.25
C VAL A 74 2.52 -5.45 -10.62
N VAL A 75 2.41 -6.47 -11.45
CA VAL A 75 2.24 -7.87 -11.00
C VAL A 75 3.53 -8.64 -11.21
N ILE A 76 3.90 -9.43 -10.18
CA ILE A 76 4.83 -10.54 -10.31
C ILE A 76 4.01 -11.81 -10.29
N GLU A 77 4.11 -12.62 -11.34
CA GLU A 77 3.44 -13.90 -11.46
C GLU A 77 4.36 -14.88 -12.18
N ASP A 78 4.33 -16.14 -11.79
CA ASP A 78 5.21 -17.20 -12.33
C ASP A 78 6.71 -16.87 -12.31
N GLY A 79 7.12 -16.03 -11.34
CA GLY A 79 8.51 -15.61 -11.17
C GLY A 79 9.01 -14.58 -12.17
N ALA A 80 8.10 -13.85 -12.81
CA ALA A 80 8.40 -12.75 -13.73
C ALA A 80 7.48 -11.56 -13.49
N ILE A 81 7.91 -10.37 -13.90
CA ILE A 81 7.04 -9.19 -13.92
C ILE A 81 6.17 -9.28 -15.17
N ASP A 82 4.85 -9.27 -14.99
CA ASP A 82 3.91 -9.23 -16.10
C ASP A 82 3.62 -7.77 -16.49
N LEU A 83 4.33 -7.28 -17.50
CA LEU A 83 4.17 -5.91 -17.99
C LEU A 83 2.81 -5.65 -18.68
N SER A 84 2.01 -6.68 -18.93
CA SER A 84 0.63 -6.52 -19.41
C SER A 84 -0.34 -6.21 -18.26
N GLN A 85 0.05 -6.50 -17.04
CA GLN A 85 -0.70 -6.21 -15.82
C GLN A 85 -0.04 -5.05 -15.05
N GLN A 86 -0.34 -3.84 -15.49
CA GLN A 86 0.08 -2.60 -14.84
C GLN A 86 -1.13 -1.78 -14.41
N PHE A 87 -0.97 -1.07 -13.31
CA PHE A 87 -1.99 -0.19 -12.78
C PHE A 87 -1.40 1.19 -12.53
N GLU A 88 -2.10 2.21 -12.98
CA GLU A 88 -1.77 3.59 -12.66
C GLU A 88 -3.04 4.42 -12.60
N ARG A 89 -3.24 5.14 -11.50
CA ARG A 89 -4.36 6.06 -11.31
C ARG A 89 -3.92 7.28 -10.51
N THR A 90 -4.25 8.45 -11.02
CA THR A 90 -4.21 9.70 -10.26
C THR A 90 -5.58 9.96 -9.67
N LEU A 91 -5.65 10.27 -8.39
CA LEU A 91 -6.89 10.52 -7.66
C LEU A 91 -7.24 12.02 -7.71
N LEU A 92 -8.47 12.33 -8.06
CA LEU A 92 -9.00 13.70 -8.00
C LEU A 92 -8.94 14.23 -6.55
N ARG A 93 -8.36 15.43 -6.38
CA ARG A 93 -8.33 16.16 -5.12
C ARG A 93 -8.71 17.63 -5.38
N SER A 94 -9.95 17.98 -5.06
CA SER A 94 -10.50 19.32 -5.30
C SER A 94 -9.82 20.41 -4.46
N ASP A 95 -9.39 20.06 -3.25
CA ASP A 95 -8.83 21.01 -2.28
C ASP A 95 -7.28 20.96 -2.19
N HIS A 96 -6.64 20.32 -3.18
CA HIS A 96 -5.20 20.17 -3.17
C HIS A 96 -4.51 21.53 -3.38
N LYS A 97 -3.87 22.02 -2.33
CA LYS A 97 -2.94 23.14 -2.41
C LYS A 97 -1.59 22.61 -2.90
N VAL A 98 -0.95 23.35 -3.79
CA VAL A 98 0.41 23.01 -4.24
C VAL A 98 1.29 22.74 -3.03
N SER A 99 1.73 21.48 -2.88
CA SER A 99 2.61 21.07 -1.80
C SER A 99 4.05 20.93 -2.32
N PRO A 100 5.07 21.01 -1.46
CA PRO A 100 6.47 20.78 -1.87
C PRO A 100 6.69 19.41 -2.52
N SER A 101 5.82 18.41 -2.26
CA SER A 101 5.89 17.09 -2.87
C SER A 101 5.71 17.09 -4.39
N VAL A 102 5.01 18.10 -4.95
CA VAL A 102 4.89 18.29 -6.42
C VAL A 102 6.25 18.37 -7.09
N LEU A 103 7.24 18.95 -6.42
CA LEU A 103 8.62 19.04 -6.93
C LEU A 103 9.33 17.69 -6.94
N ILE A 104 8.82 16.72 -6.20
CA ILE A 104 9.40 15.38 -6.08
C ILE A 104 8.76 14.44 -7.11
N HIS A 105 7.43 14.31 -7.12
CA HIS A 105 6.71 13.35 -7.98
C HIS A 105 6.17 13.96 -9.30
N GLY A 106 6.37 15.27 -9.54
CA GLY A 106 5.99 15.92 -10.80
C GLY A 106 4.48 16.04 -11.07
N LEU A 107 3.60 15.58 -10.17
CA LEU A 107 2.15 15.66 -10.35
C LEU A 107 1.67 17.09 -10.10
N GLY A 108 1.51 17.84 -11.18
CA GLY A 108 1.01 19.22 -11.12
C GLY A 108 -0.48 19.30 -10.75
N PRO A 109 -0.96 20.50 -10.30
CA PRO A 109 -2.36 20.67 -9.91
C PRO A 109 -3.36 20.31 -11.01
N SER A 110 -3.02 20.54 -12.28
CA SER A 110 -3.88 20.18 -13.42
C SER A 110 -4.05 18.67 -13.59
N ALA A 111 -2.98 17.90 -13.37
CA ALA A 111 -3.05 16.43 -13.43
C ALA A 111 -3.90 15.87 -12.30
N ILE A 112 -3.76 16.43 -11.08
CA ILE A 112 -4.55 16.04 -9.92
C ILE A 112 -6.03 16.43 -10.10
N ALA A 113 -6.31 17.60 -10.66
CA ALA A 113 -7.68 18.05 -10.95
C ALA A 113 -8.36 17.23 -12.08
N ALA A 114 -7.57 16.62 -12.96
CA ALA A 114 -8.03 15.72 -14.02
C ALA A 114 -8.06 14.24 -13.58
N GLY A 115 -7.76 13.96 -12.31
CA GLY A 115 -7.71 12.60 -11.77
C GLY A 115 -9.08 11.92 -11.71
N CYS A 116 -9.07 10.63 -11.44
CA CYS A 116 -10.27 9.82 -11.28
C CYS A 116 -10.96 10.10 -9.95
N ASP A 117 -12.27 9.86 -9.89
CA ASP A 117 -12.99 9.82 -8.61
C ASP A 117 -12.28 8.86 -7.64
N PRO A 118 -12.02 9.26 -6.38
CA PRO A 118 -11.25 8.42 -5.44
C PRO A 118 -11.89 7.07 -5.17
N ALA A 119 -13.24 6.99 -5.11
CA ALA A 119 -13.91 5.72 -4.87
C ALA A 119 -13.73 4.79 -6.07
N ASP A 120 -13.86 5.29 -7.30
CA ASP A 120 -13.66 4.49 -8.51
C ASP A 120 -12.20 4.04 -8.67
N ALA A 121 -11.24 4.94 -8.45
CA ALA A 121 -9.82 4.62 -8.54
C ALA A 121 -9.40 3.54 -7.52
N LEU A 122 -9.95 3.59 -6.31
CA LEU A 122 -9.68 2.63 -5.24
C LEU A 122 -10.40 1.29 -5.48
N LEU A 123 -11.59 1.29 -6.06
CA LEU A 123 -12.26 0.06 -6.51
C LEU A 123 -11.47 -0.61 -7.63
N ASP A 124 -11.04 0.16 -8.66
CA ASP A 124 -10.17 -0.34 -9.73
C ASP A 124 -8.91 -1.01 -9.16
N LEU A 125 -8.26 -0.36 -8.16
CA LEU A 125 -7.09 -0.92 -7.50
C LEU A 125 -7.40 -2.23 -6.77
N MET A 126 -8.48 -2.28 -6.00
CA MET A 126 -8.80 -3.48 -5.22
C MET A 126 -9.24 -4.64 -6.11
N GLU A 127 -9.88 -4.38 -7.22
CA GLU A 127 -10.16 -5.38 -8.27
C GLU A 127 -8.87 -5.89 -8.92
N PHE A 128 -7.92 -4.97 -9.22
CA PHE A 128 -6.59 -5.34 -9.74
C PHE A 128 -5.78 -6.16 -8.73
N VAL A 129 -5.79 -5.81 -7.45
CA VAL A 129 -5.12 -6.56 -6.38
C VAL A 129 -5.75 -7.94 -6.20
N GLY A 130 -7.08 -8.02 -6.27
CA GLY A 130 -7.80 -9.25 -6.01
C GLY A 130 -7.51 -9.80 -4.62
N SER A 131 -7.19 -11.09 -4.53
CA SER A 131 -6.82 -11.75 -3.26
C SER A 131 -5.31 -11.77 -2.98
N SER A 132 -4.50 -11.14 -3.82
CA SER A 132 -3.03 -11.24 -3.77
C SER A 132 -2.42 -10.52 -2.56
N PRO A 133 -1.32 -11.02 -1.98
CA PRO A 133 -0.50 -10.24 -1.07
C PRO A 133 0.15 -9.07 -1.81
N ILE A 134 0.44 -8.01 -1.06
CA ILE A 134 0.98 -6.75 -1.56
C ILE A 134 2.43 -6.60 -1.11
N MET A 135 3.28 -6.08 -1.97
CA MET A 135 4.63 -5.63 -1.66
C MET A 135 4.76 -4.14 -1.89
N ALA A 136 5.55 -3.47 -1.07
CA ALA A 136 5.95 -2.08 -1.28
C ALA A 136 7.33 -1.84 -0.66
N PHE A 137 8.01 -0.78 -1.06
CA PHE A 137 9.24 -0.34 -0.41
C PHE A 137 8.87 0.64 0.71
N HIS A 138 9.16 0.32 1.96
CA HIS A 138 8.62 0.93 3.18
C HIS A 138 7.11 0.71 3.35
N ALA A 139 6.67 -0.52 3.16
CA ALA A 139 5.28 -0.95 3.09
C ALA A 139 4.37 -0.50 4.25
N ALA A 140 4.92 -0.18 5.41
CA ALA A 140 4.13 0.33 6.54
C ALA A 140 3.46 1.67 6.22
N PHE A 141 4.15 2.54 5.47
CA PHE A 141 3.62 3.82 5.01
C PHE A 141 2.48 3.61 4.01
N ASP A 142 2.72 2.84 2.95
CA ASP A 142 1.73 2.58 1.90
C ASP A 142 0.50 1.90 2.45
N ARG A 143 0.67 0.88 3.30
CA ARG A 143 -0.42 0.19 3.97
C ARG A 143 -1.29 1.15 4.78
N HIS A 144 -0.68 2.09 5.50
CA HIS A 144 -1.41 3.05 6.30
C HIS A 144 -2.18 4.05 5.42
N MET A 145 -1.49 4.64 4.44
CA MET A 145 -2.08 5.65 3.55
C MET A 145 -3.20 5.05 2.69
N LEU A 146 -2.97 3.88 2.10
CA LEU A 146 -3.98 3.16 1.32
C LEU A 146 -5.16 2.71 2.21
N GLY A 147 -4.89 2.16 3.39
CA GLY A 147 -5.92 1.72 4.33
C GLY A 147 -6.84 2.87 4.76
N ARG A 148 -6.27 4.07 4.98
CA ARG A 148 -7.04 5.27 5.27
C ARG A 148 -7.86 5.73 4.06
N ALA A 149 -7.25 5.79 2.88
CA ALA A 149 -7.95 6.19 1.65
C ALA A 149 -9.14 5.27 1.35
N LEU A 150 -8.97 3.95 1.49
CA LEU A 150 -10.03 2.95 1.33
C LEU A 150 -11.15 3.11 2.35
N LYS A 151 -10.79 3.36 3.61
CA LYS A 151 -11.77 3.59 4.68
C LYS A 151 -12.57 4.87 4.44
N ASP A 152 -11.88 5.96 4.09
CA ASP A 152 -12.50 7.27 3.93
C ASP A 152 -13.38 7.33 2.67
N SER A 153 -12.98 6.70 1.57
CA SER A 153 -13.68 6.74 0.28
C SER A 153 -14.72 5.62 0.10
N LEU A 154 -14.49 4.44 0.68
CA LEU A 154 -15.31 3.25 0.46
C LEU A 154 -15.90 2.63 1.73
N GLY A 155 -15.47 3.07 2.92
CA GLY A 155 -15.75 2.36 4.16
C GLY A 155 -15.06 0.99 4.25
N TYR A 156 -14.15 0.70 3.34
CA TYR A 156 -13.50 -0.60 3.21
C TYR A 156 -12.30 -0.71 4.17
N ARG A 157 -12.21 -1.87 4.85
CA ARG A 157 -11.08 -2.19 5.72
C ARG A 157 -10.06 -3.06 4.98
N LEU A 158 -8.90 -2.50 4.71
CA LEU A 158 -7.78 -3.22 4.08
C LEU A 158 -7.27 -4.36 4.98
N GLN A 159 -7.34 -5.60 4.48
CA GLN A 159 -6.95 -6.82 5.21
C GLN A 159 -5.79 -7.57 4.55
N HIS A 160 -5.34 -7.11 3.39
CA HIS A 160 -4.28 -7.76 2.62
C HIS A 160 -2.96 -7.81 3.41
N SER A 161 -2.23 -8.90 3.24
CA SER A 161 -0.88 -9.05 3.77
C SER A 161 0.07 -8.14 3.01
N PHE A 162 0.92 -7.40 3.74
CA PHE A 162 1.95 -6.55 3.17
C PHE A 162 3.34 -7.07 3.49
N PHE A 163 4.20 -7.09 2.48
CA PHE A 163 5.60 -7.44 2.58
C PHE A 163 6.46 -6.22 2.29
N ASP A 164 7.32 -5.87 3.24
CA ASP A 164 8.19 -4.71 3.12
C ASP A 164 9.51 -5.07 2.45
N VAL A 165 9.70 -4.61 1.22
CA VAL A 165 10.92 -4.87 0.44
C VAL A 165 12.13 -4.19 1.09
N ALA A 166 11.94 -3.04 1.77
CA ALA A 166 13.00 -2.37 2.52
C ALA A 166 13.49 -3.17 3.74
N GLU A 167 12.67 -4.08 4.28
CA GLU A 167 13.06 -5.02 5.33
C GLU A 167 13.57 -6.35 4.77
N MET A 168 12.96 -6.84 3.68
CA MET A 168 13.40 -8.06 3.01
C MET A 168 14.86 -7.95 2.54
N ALA A 169 15.25 -6.80 2.00
CA ALA A 169 16.56 -6.59 1.42
C ALA A 169 17.70 -6.79 2.44
N PRO A 170 17.78 -6.08 3.58
CA PRO A 170 18.81 -6.31 4.59
C PRO A 170 18.69 -7.66 5.31
N MET A 171 17.48 -8.22 5.43
CA MET A 171 17.28 -9.54 6.00
C MET A 171 17.92 -10.64 5.13
N LEU A 172 17.71 -10.57 3.83
CA LEU A 172 18.16 -11.60 2.87
C LEU A 172 19.58 -11.36 2.36
N CYS A 173 20.05 -10.10 2.37
CA CYS A 173 21.37 -9.70 1.86
C CYS A 173 22.18 -8.93 2.92
N PRO A 174 22.44 -9.49 4.11
CA PRO A 174 23.18 -8.80 5.16
C PRO A 174 24.61 -8.43 4.75
N GLN A 175 25.19 -9.12 3.78
CA GLN A 175 26.52 -8.83 3.21
C GLN A 175 26.58 -7.51 2.42
N ALA A 176 25.44 -6.92 2.05
CA ALA A 176 25.40 -5.60 1.40
C ALA A 176 25.80 -4.48 2.34
N HIS A 177 25.72 -4.72 3.66
CA HIS A 177 25.97 -3.72 4.72
C HIS A 177 25.09 -2.46 4.62
N ILE A 178 23.98 -2.53 3.87
CA ILE A 178 23.01 -1.45 3.72
C ILE A 178 21.92 -1.67 4.79
N ARG A 179 22.04 -0.98 5.94
CA ARG A 179 21.09 -1.16 7.05
C ARG A 179 19.87 -0.26 6.98
N LYS A 180 20.02 0.96 6.44
CA LYS A 180 18.98 1.99 6.34
C LYS A 180 19.04 2.67 4.97
N GLY A 181 19.23 1.90 3.91
CA GLY A 181 19.24 2.42 2.54
C GLY A 181 17.84 2.59 1.99
N GLY A 182 17.60 3.70 1.29
CA GLY A 182 16.41 3.86 0.47
C GLY A 182 16.46 2.95 -0.78
N LEU A 183 15.39 2.99 -1.57
CA LEU A 183 15.28 2.21 -2.79
C LEU A 183 16.50 2.43 -3.72
N ASP A 184 16.98 3.67 -3.85
CA ASP A 184 18.16 4.00 -4.68
C ASP A 184 19.44 3.29 -4.24
N ALA A 185 19.66 3.11 -2.93
CA ALA A 185 20.83 2.41 -2.44
C ALA A 185 20.81 0.92 -2.82
N TRP A 186 19.64 0.29 -2.76
CA TRP A 186 19.46 -1.11 -3.13
C TRP A 186 19.49 -1.34 -4.63
N THR A 187 18.88 -0.44 -5.41
CA THR A 187 18.94 -0.50 -6.87
C THR A 187 20.38 -0.33 -7.36
N ALA A 188 21.13 0.63 -6.80
CA ALA A 188 22.55 0.80 -7.11
C ALA A 188 23.39 -0.44 -6.73
N PHE A 189 23.14 -1.05 -5.56
CA PHE A 189 23.85 -2.25 -5.12
C PHE A 189 23.66 -3.44 -6.09
N PHE A 190 22.46 -3.60 -6.62
CA PHE A 190 22.16 -4.68 -7.57
C PHE A 190 22.34 -4.30 -9.04
N GLY A 191 22.75 -3.06 -9.33
CA GLY A 191 22.94 -2.56 -10.70
C GLY A 191 21.64 -2.43 -11.48
N LEU A 192 20.50 -2.24 -10.78
CA LEU A 192 19.22 -1.96 -11.41
C LEU A 192 19.18 -0.53 -11.94
N GLN A 193 18.61 -0.34 -13.11
CA GLN A 193 18.41 0.99 -13.68
C GLN A 193 16.99 1.45 -13.34
N ALA A 194 16.87 2.38 -12.40
CA ALA A 194 15.61 3.05 -12.17
C ALA A 194 15.36 4.03 -13.33
N GLY A 195 14.16 3.94 -13.92
CA GLY A 195 13.68 4.93 -14.88
C GLY A 195 13.42 6.29 -14.23
N GLU A 196 12.36 6.97 -14.60
CA GLU A 196 11.94 8.21 -13.91
C GLU A 196 11.53 7.89 -12.47
N ARG A 197 12.40 8.30 -11.51
CA ARG A 197 12.16 8.13 -10.07
C ARG A 197 11.06 9.10 -9.61
N HIS A 198 10.39 8.72 -8.51
CA HIS A 198 9.29 9.48 -7.93
C HIS A 198 8.05 9.54 -8.84
N HIS A 199 7.84 8.47 -9.56
CA HIS A 199 6.62 8.19 -10.31
C HIS A 199 6.09 6.83 -9.85
N ALA A 200 4.88 6.78 -9.33
CA ALA A 200 4.36 5.59 -8.64
C ALA A 200 4.51 4.28 -9.44
N SER A 201 4.21 4.29 -10.74
CA SER A 201 4.36 3.08 -11.59
C SER A 201 5.82 2.70 -11.82
N ALA A 202 6.73 3.66 -11.96
CA ALA A 202 8.16 3.40 -12.15
C ALA A 202 8.79 2.87 -10.84
N ASP A 203 8.42 3.42 -9.69
CA ASP A 203 8.92 2.98 -8.39
C ASP A 203 8.35 1.62 -7.99
N ALA A 204 7.09 1.32 -8.34
CA ALA A 204 6.53 -0.02 -8.22
C ALA A 204 7.28 -1.04 -9.09
N LEU A 205 7.62 -0.67 -10.34
CA LEU A 205 8.36 -1.55 -11.25
C LEU A 205 9.76 -1.89 -10.73
N VAL A 206 10.55 -0.89 -10.35
CA VAL A 206 11.90 -1.14 -9.84
C VAL A 206 11.87 -1.86 -8.48
N THR A 207 10.84 -1.65 -7.67
CA THR A 207 10.62 -2.41 -6.44
C THR A 207 10.30 -3.88 -6.76
N ALA A 208 9.56 -4.15 -7.83
CA ALA A 208 9.28 -5.51 -8.30
C ALA A 208 10.54 -6.21 -8.82
N GLU A 209 11.39 -5.51 -9.56
CA GLU A 209 12.70 -6.05 -10.00
C GLU A 209 13.58 -6.42 -8.80
N LEU A 210 13.64 -5.55 -7.79
CA LEU A 210 14.34 -5.82 -6.55
C LEU A 210 13.75 -7.04 -5.83
N ALA A 211 12.41 -7.14 -5.74
CA ALA A 211 11.73 -8.27 -5.10
C ALA A 211 12.07 -9.61 -5.80
N LEU A 212 12.13 -9.66 -7.12
CA LEU A 212 12.55 -10.86 -7.87
C LEU A 212 13.97 -11.31 -7.52
N ILE A 213 14.91 -10.36 -7.41
CA ILE A 213 16.27 -10.65 -6.96
C ILE A 213 16.22 -11.22 -5.54
N LEU A 214 15.49 -10.59 -4.64
CA LEU A 214 15.36 -11.03 -3.24
C LEU A 214 14.71 -12.41 -3.11
N PHE A 215 13.76 -12.79 -3.97
CA PHE A 215 13.22 -14.15 -4.02
C PHE A 215 14.30 -15.19 -4.35
N SER A 216 15.27 -14.83 -5.19
CA SER A 216 16.44 -15.69 -5.47
C SER A 216 17.29 -15.92 -4.22
N TYR A 217 17.52 -14.87 -3.43
CA TYR A 217 18.24 -14.95 -2.15
C TYR A 217 17.44 -15.72 -1.10
N ALA A 218 16.13 -15.49 -1.00
CA ALA A 218 15.24 -16.20 -0.10
C ALA A 218 15.28 -17.71 -0.36
N ARG A 219 15.16 -18.13 -1.62
CA ARG A 219 15.21 -19.54 -2.01
C ARG A 219 16.56 -20.20 -1.63
N ARG A 220 17.69 -19.51 -1.79
CA ARG A 220 19.00 -20.02 -1.36
C ARG A 220 19.09 -20.24 0.15
N GLN A 221 18.26 -19.53 0.94
CA GLN A 221 18.14 -19.65 2.38
C GLN A 221 16.96 -20.55 2.79
N GLN A 222 16.38 -21.31 1.84
CA GLN A 222 15.23 -22.20 2.07
C GLN A 222 13.95 -21.45 2.56
N ILE A 223 13.83 -20.18 2.21
CA ILE A 223 12.65 -19.36 2.42
C ILE A 223 11.93 -19.30 1.06
N ASP A 224 11.06 -20.24 0.78
CA ASP A 224 10.54 -20.48 -0.56
C ASP A 224 9.02 -20.31 -0.68
N SER A 225 8.33 -19.89 0.38
CA SER A 225 6.89 -19.66 0.37
C SER A 225 6.50 -18.32 1.02
N PRO A 226 5.31 -17.74 0.68
CA PRO A 226 4.78 -16.55 1.34
C PRO A 226 4.71 -16.69 2.86
N ALA A 227 4.25 -17.87 3.34
CA ALA A 227 4.14 -18.12 4.79
C ALA A 227 5.52 -18.16 5.47
N SER A 228 6.54 -18.81 4.86
CA SER A 228 7.89 -18.84 5.43
C SER A 228 8.56 -17.46 5.38
N LEU A 229 8.34 -16.69 4.32
CA LEU A 229 8.86 -15.33 4.20
C LEU A 229 8.28 -14.40 5.29
N ASP A 230 6.98 -14.44 5.51
CA ASP A 230 6.31 -13.67 6.56
C ASP A 230 6.82 -14.02 7.96
N GLN A 231 6.99 -15.32 8.23
CA GLN A 231 7.56 -15.81 9.48
C GLN A 231 8.98 -15.28 9.70
N GLN A 232 9.84 -15.32 8.67
CA GLN A 232 11.22 -14.84 8.77
C GLN A 232 11.29 -13.32 8.96
N LEU A 233 10.45 -12.55 8.26
CA LEU A 233 10.32 -11.11 8.46
C LEU A 233 9.90 -10.79 9.90
N SER A 234 8.92 -11.51 10.42
CA SER A 234 8.46 -11.33 11.80
C SER A 234 9.57 -11.62 12.82
N HIS A 235 10.37 -12.66 12.61
CA HIS A 235 11.53 -12.96 13.46
C HIS A 235 12.64 -11.92 13.32
N TRP A 236 12.87 -11.43 12.10
CA TRP A 236 13.87 -10.40 11.83
C TRP A 236 13.51 -9.09 12.54
N ARG A 237 12.26 -8.62 12.43
CA ARG A 237 11.76 -7.43 13.13
C ARG A 237 11.99 -7.50 14.65
N LYS A 238 11.62 -8.62 15.27
CA LYS A 238 11.85 -8.84 16.71
C LYS A 238 13.32 -8.72 17.10
N ARG A 239 14.24 -9.23 16.27
CA ARG A 239 15.68 -9.09 16.52
C ARG A 239 16.16 -7.64 16.39
N GLN A 240 15.62 -6.86 15.45
CA GLN A 240 15.98 -5.44 15.31
C GLN A 240 15.54 -4.62 16.52
N GLU A 241 14.35 -4.88 17.04
CA GLU A 241 13.84 -4.22 18.26
C GLU A 241 14.73 -4.48 19.47
N THR A 242 15.21 -5.71 19.66
CA THR A 242 16.10 -6.08 20.79
C THR A 242 17.51 -5.49 20.68
N HIS A 243 17.97 -5.07 19.52
CA HIS A 243 19.31 -4.48 19.32
C HIS A 243 19.28 -2.94 19.29
N SER A 244 18.11 -2.34 19.50
CA SER A 244 17.93 -0.87 19.52
C SER A 244 17.95 -0.27 20.92
N PHE A 245 18.32 -1.06 21.95
CA PHE A 245 18.48 -0.64 23.36
C PHE A 245 19.95 -0.64 23.76
#